data_5750e1a293022cf1e3876fcdcec6989c
#
_entry.id   5750e1a293022cf1e3876fcdcec6989c
#
_cell.length_a   1.000
_cell.length_b   1.000
_cell.length_c   1.000
_cell.angle_alpha   90.00
_cell.angle_beta   90.00
_cell.angle_gamma   90.00
#
_symmetry.space_group_name_H-M   'P 1'
#
loop_
_entity.id
_entity.type
_entity.pdbx_description
1 polymer ?
#
loop_
_entity_poly.entity_id
_entity_poly.type
_entity_poly.pdbx_seq_one_letter_code
_entity_poly.pdbx_strand_id
1 'polypeptide(L)'
;NLMESALSGRILKIFPIPNHENSKWVSYLELNEAGLKGMDSTYTKSILPLYFGTLNNAIKTQSYDTSDELLESINGYQKKFGAKVRPSEEKIDLEIAYNKYDVFQKLPYAYLFGAIMMLIFTIIQIFKDRKALRIVINGFHIFIGLLFALHTLGLIARWYISGHAPWSNAYESIIYIAWATMFFGLAFDRKSKLTVASSAFVTAMILAAAYMNWIDPEIANLQPVLNSYWLMIHVAVIVASYGPFALGMILGFVSLLLIFFTNDKNKEKMDLNIQELTYINEMALTIGLVMLTIGNFLGGQWANESWGRYWGWDPKETWALISIMVYAFVIHAR
;
A
#
# COMPACT_ATOMS: atom_id res chain seq x y z
N ASN A 1 -14.34 -22.51 -10.02
CA ASN A 1 -12.91 -22.64 -10.09
C ASN A 1 -12.34 -21.46 -10.91
N LEU A 2 -11.43 -20.66 -10.31
CA LEU A 2 -10.94 -19.40 -10.91
C LEU A 2 -10.24 -19.66 -12.25
N MET A 3 -9.47 -20.73 -12.32
CA MET A 3 -8.75 -21.17 -13.51
C MET A 3 -9.70 -21.60 -14.65
N GLU A 4 -10.79 -22.27 -14.35
CA GLU A 4 -11.83 -22.65 -15.30
C GLU A 4 -12.60 -21.43 -15.83
N SER A 5 -12.89 -20.47 -14.95
CA SER A 5 -13.54 -19.21 -15.33
C SER A 5 -12.64 -18.33 -16.20
N ALA A 6 -11.31 -18.35 -15.96
CA ALA A 6 -10.34 -17.64 -16.80
C ALA A 6 -10.21 -18.30 -18.19
N LEU A 7 -10.04 -19.62 -18.24
CA LEU A 7 -9.92 -20.37 -19.48
C LEU A 7 -11.21 -20.34 -20.32
N SER A 8 -12.38 -20.29 -19.69
CA SER A 8 -13.67 -20.18 -20.38
C SER A 8 -14.04 -18.76 -20.81
N GLY A 9 -13.28 -17.73 -20.40
CA GLY A 9 -13.59 -16.33 -20.68
C GLY A 9 -14.73 -15.73 -19.85
N ARG A 10 -15.23 -16.42 -18.83
CA ARG A 10 -16.29 -15.90 -17.92
C ARG A 10 -15.83 -14.68 -17.12
N ILE A 11 -14.54 -14.52 -16.90
CA ILE A 11 -13.96 -13.37 -16.21
C ILE A 11 -14.05 -12.09 -17.07
N LEU A 12 -14.04 -12.22 -18.40
CA LEU A 12 -14.07 -11.09 -19.33
C LEU A 12 -15.47 -10.49 -19.44
N LYS A 13 -15.91 -9.78 -18.43
CA LYS A 13 -17.19 -9.05 -18.41
C LYS A 13 -17.05 -7.72 -19.15
N ILE A 14 -17.09 -7.75 -20.46
CA ILE A 14 -16.82 -6.60 -21.33
C ILE A 14 -18.08 -5.96 -21.93
N PHE A 15 -19.26 -6.57 -21.77
CA PHE A 15 -20.50 -6.06 -22.33
C PHE A 15 -21.40 -5.46 -21.25
N PRO A 16 -21.55 -4.11 -21.18
CA PRO A 16 -22.55 -3.48 -20.33
C PRO A 16 -23.96 -3.78 -20.84
N ILE A 17 -24.89 -4.09 -19.93
CA ILE A 17 -26.30 -4.26 -20.26
C ILE A 17 -26.96 -2.89 -20.31
N PRO A 18 -27.57 -2.48 -21.46
CA PRO A 18 -28.26 -1.20 -21.58
C PRO A 18 -29.36 -1.03 -20.53
N ASN A 19 -29.39 0.15 -19.87
CA ASN A 19 -30.44 0.55 -18.91
C ASN A 19 -30.65 -0.41 -17.72
N HIS A 20 -29.68 -1.22 -17.38
CA HIS A 20 -29.76 -2.08 -16.18
C HIS A 20 -29.59 -1.25 -14.91
N GLU A 21 -30.48 -1.41 -13.91
CA GLU A 21 -30.48 -0.63 -12.65
C GLU A 21 -29.12 -0.65 -11.93
N ASN A 22 -28.48 -1.80 -11.87
CA ASN A 22 -27.19 -2.01 -11.21
C ASN A 22 -25.99 -1.88 -12.17
N SER A 23 -26.17 -1.28 -13.36
CA SER A 23 -25.10 -1.15 -14.38
C SER A 23 -24.30 -2.44 -14.60
N LYS A 24 -25.01 -3.57 -14.70
CA LYS A 24 -24.41 -4.92 -14.80
C LYS A 24 -23.65 -5.08 -16.12
N TRP A 25 -22.46 -5.65 -16.01
CA TRP A 25 -21.65 -6.09 -17.16
C TRP A 25 -21.61 -7.62 -17.20
N VAL A 26 -21.58 -8.16 -18.42
CA VAL A 26 -21.60 -9.62 -18.64
C VAL A 26 -20.47 -10.04 -19.57
N SER A 27 -20.07 -11.30 -19.42
CA SER A 27 -19.15 -11.95 -20.35
C SER A 27 -19.90 -12.43 -21.61
N TYR A 28 -19.14 -12.80 -22.63
CA TYR A 28 -19.71 -13.37 -23.87
C TYR A 28 -20.59 -14.60 -23.61
N LEU A 29 -20.22 -15.45 -22.65
CA LEU A 29 -20.96 -16.66 -22.30
C LEU A 29 -22.28 -16.38 -21.58
N GLU A 30 -22.37 -15.25 -20.89
CA GLU A 30 -23.57 -14.83 -20.14
C GLU A 30 -24.58 -14.05 -21.01
N LEU A 31 -24.23 -13.74 -22.26
CA LEU A 31 -25.10 -12.94 -23.17
C LEU A 31 -26.50 -13.53 -23.39
N ASN A 32 -26.65 -14.85 -23.38
CA ASN A 32 -27.94 -15.47 -23.56
C ASN A 32 -28.88 -15.26 -22.37
N GLU A 33 -28.31 -15.10 -21.15
CA GLU A 33 -29.03 -14.87 -19.90
C GLU A 33 -29.23 -13.37 -19.63
N ALA A 34 -28.52 -12.51 -20.38
CA ALA A 34 -28.51 -11.07 -20.18
C ALA A 34 -29.80 -10.35 -20.62
N GLY A 35 -30.68 -11.03 -21.32
CA GLY A 35 -31.98 -10.46 -21.78
C GLY A 35 -31.85 -9.36 -22.83
N LEU A 36 -30.71 -9.26 -23.54
CA LEU A 36 -30.49 -8.29 -24.63
C LEU A 36 -31.42 -8.58 -25.82
N LYS A 37 -31.97 -7.53 -26.41
CA LYS A 37 -32.92 -7.62 -27.52
C LYS A 37 -32.46 -6.82 -28.75
N GLY A 38 -32.96 -7.20 -29.94
CA GLY A 38 -32.73 -6.46 -31.16
C GLY A 38 -31.26 -6.34 -31.56
N MET A 39 -30.85 -5.16 -32.03
CA MET A 39 -29.50 -4.92 -32.54
C MET A 39 -28.40 -5.12 -31.49
N ASP A 40 -28.66 -4.81 -30.23
CA ASP A 40 -27.66 -5.00 -29.16
C ASP A 40 -27.33 -6.47 -28.94
N SER A 41 -28.33 -7.36 -29.00
CA SER A 41 -28.13 -8.81 -28.92
C SER A 41 -27.33 -9.35 -30.12
N THR A 42 -27.65 -8.89 -31.33
CA THR A 42 -26.91 -9.30 -32.54
C THR A 42 -25.49 -8.81 -32.51
N TYR A 43 -25.28 -7.55 -32.17
CA TYR A 43 -23.95 -6.96 -32.07
C TYR A 43 -23.05 -7.70 -31.03
N THR A 44 -23.50 -7.84 -29.80
CA THR A 44 -22.70 -8.44 -28.74
C THR A 44 -22.37 -9.91 -29.00
N LYS A 45 -23.24 -10.65 -29.66
CA LYS A 45 -23.01 -12.06 -30.03
C LYS A 45 -22.05 -12.23 -31.20
N SER A 46 -21.99 -11.26 -32.12
CA SER A 46 -21.16 -11.36 -33.33
C SER A 46 -19.79 -10.73 -33.20
N ILE A 47 -19.64 -9.67 -32.39
CA ILE A 47 -18.43 -8.84 -32.39
C ILE A 47 -17.18 -9.58 -31.91
N LEU A 48 -17.24 -10.40 -30.84
CA LEU A 48 -16.09 -11.15 -30.37
C LEU A 48 -15.63 -12.26 -31.30
N PRO A 49 -16.49 -13.12 -31.82
CA PRO A 49 -16.08 -14.10 -32.85
C PRO A 49 -15.46 -13.43 -34.07
N LEU A 50 -16.03 -12.28 -34.52
CA LEU A 50 -15.49 -11.52 -35.64
C LEU A 50 -14.11 -10.96 -35.30
N TYR A 51 -13.95 -10.36 -34.13
CA TYR A 51 -12.65 -9.81 -33.63
C TYR A 51 -11.57 -10.89 -33.59
N PHE A 52 -11.84 -12.05 -32.99
CA PHE A 52 -10.86 -13.15 -32.94
C PHE A 52 -10.58 -13.74 -34.34
N GLY A 53 -11.57 -13.75 -35.23
CA GLY A 53 -11.36 -14.16 -36.62
C GLY A 53 -10.42 -13.23 -37.37
N THR A 54 -10.65 -11.90 -37.27
CA THR A 54 -9.76 -10.90 -37.89
C THR A 54 -8.38 -10.86 -37.24
N LEU A 55 -8.27 -11.02 -35.91
CA LEU A 55 -7.01 -11.09 -35.21
C LEU A 55 -6.16 -12.29 -35.68
N ASN A 56 -6.76 -13.45 -35.86
CA ASN A 56 -6.07 -14.62 -36.37
C ASN A 56 -5.55 -14.40 -37.83
N ASN A 57 -6.28 -13.67 -38.65
CA ASN A 57 -5.83 -13.28 -39.99
C ASN A 57 -4.71 -12.20 -39.88
N ALA A 58 -4.85 -11.22 -39.00
CA ALA A 58 -3.88 -10.15 -38.77
C ALA A 58 -2.50 -10.69 -38.36
N ILE A 59 -2.45 -11.73 -37.54
CA ILE A 59 -1.19 -12.42 -37.15
C ILE A 59 -0.49 -12.99 -38.40
N LYS A 60 -1.24 -13.50 -39.39
CA LYS A 60 -0.68 -14.08 -40.64
C LYS A 60 -0.25 -13.00 -41.64
N THR A 61 -1.03 -11.90 -41.75
CA THR A 61 -0.84 -10.85 -42.72
C THR A 61 0.01 -9.69 -42.20
N GLN A 62 0.28 -9.63 -40.87
CA GLN A 62 0.97 -8.52 -40.18
C GLN A 62 0.26 -7.15 -40.31
N SER A 63 -1.06 -7.14 -40.65
CA SER A 63 -1.92 -5.96 -40.69
C SER A 63 -3.04 -6.11 -39.69
N TYR A 64 -3.12 -5.15 -38.75
CA TYR A 64 -4.06 -5.16 -37.61
C TYR A 64 -5.23 -4.18 -37.78
N ASP A 65 -5.27 -3.39 -38.84
CA ASP A 65 -6.21 -2.29 -39.04
C ASP A 65 -7.70 -2.70 -38.78
N THR A 66 -8.15 -3.81 -39.41
CA THR A 66 -9.52 -4.30 -39.21
C THR A 66 -9.79 -4.79 -37.78
N SER A 67 -8.81 -5.37 -37.13
CA SER A 67 -8.94 -5.82 -35.75
C SER A 67 -9.01 -4.62 -34.79
N ASP A 68 -8.26 -3.56 -35.06
CA ASP A 68 -8.26 -2.32 -34.29
C ASP A 68 -9.59 -1.57 -34.42
N GLU A 69 -10.17 -1.51 -35.65
CA GLU A 69 -11.51 -0.95 -35.87
C GLU A 69 -12.60 -1.70 -35.06
N LEU A 70 -12.54 -3.04 -35.01
CA LEU A 70 -13.48 -3.82 -34.23
C LEU A 70 -13.30 -3.61 -32.71
N LEU A 71 -12.05 -3.46 -32.25
CA LEU A 71 -11.74 -3.15 -30.86
C LEU A 71 -12.26 -1.75 -30.49
N GLU A 72 -12.11 -0.78 -31.38
CA GLU A 72 -12.65 0.57 -31.19
C GLU A 72 -14.20 0.56 -31.17
N SER A 73 -14.82 -0.28 -31.97
CA SER A 73 -16.28 -0.49 -31.93
C SER A 73 -16.74 -1.04 -30.58
N ILE A 74 -16.01 -2.03 -30.00
CA ILE A 74 -16.29 -2.55 -28.64
C ILE A 74 -16.16 -1.43 -27.62
N ASN A 75 -15.10 -0.63 -27.69
CA ASN A 75 -14.86 0.53 -26.86
C ASN A 75 -16.01 1.55 -26.96
N GLY A 76 -16.49 1.82 -28.18
CA GLY A 76 -17.66 2.67 -28.43
C GLY A 76 -18.94 2.15 -27.76
N TYR A 77 -19.20 0.85 -27.83
CA TYR A 77 -20.31 0.21 -27.15
C TYR A 77 -20.23 0.36 -25.63
N GLN A 78 -19.04 0.13 -25.07
CA GLN A 78 -18.77 0.32 -23.65
C GLN A 78 -18.94 1.78 -23.19
N LYS A 79 -18.46 2.75 -23.99
CA LYS A 79 -18.67 4.18 -23.73
C LYS A 79 -20.15 4.57 -23.73
N LYS A 80 -20.93 4.00 -24.65
CA LYS A 80 -22.36 4.30 -24.80
C LYS A 80 -23.20 3.75 -23.65
N PHE A 81 -23.00 2.51 -23.27
CA PHE A 81 -23.88 1.81 -22.31
C PHE A 81 -23.28 1.61 -20.93
N GLY A 82 -21.97 1.74 -20.80
CA GLY A 82 -21.24 1.59 -19.53
C GLY A 82 -20.81 2.89 -18.87
N ALA A 83 -21.19 4.06 -19.39
CA ALA A 83 -20.69 5.37 -18.96
C ALA A 83 -20.79 5.64 -17.46
N LYS A 84 -21.80 5.08 -16.78
CA LYS A 84 -22.00 5.31 -15.32
C LYS A 84 -20.91 4.71 -14.45
N VAL A 85 -20.30 3.61 -14.87
CA VAL A 85 -19.32 2.84 -14.04
C VAL A 85 -17.97 2.73 -14.70
N ARG A 86 -17.84 3.13 -15.96
CA ARG A 86 -16.57 3.12 -16.67
C ARG A 86 -15.65 4.21 -16.10
N PRO A 87 -14.41 3.87 -15.70
CA PRO A 87 -13.44 4.87 -15.28
C PRO A 87 -13.08 5.81 -16.43
N SER A 88 -12.59 7.00 -16.11
CA SER A 88 -12.07 7.93 -17.11
C SER A 88 -10.83 7.36 -17.80
N GLU A 89 -10.57 7.77 -19.04
CA GLU A 89 -9.36 7.35 -19.78
C GLU A 89 -8.09 7.67 -19.01
N GLU A 90 -8.03 8.84 -18.33
CA GLU A 90 -6.90 9.21 -17.48
C GLU A 90 -6.64 8.22 -16.34
N LYS A 91 -7.70 7.68 -15.72
CA LYS A 91 -7.57 6.65 -14.68
C LYS A 91 -7.06 5.34 -15.25
N ILE A 92 -7.53 4.97 -16.44
CA ILE A 92 -7.09 3.75 -17.13
C ILE A 92 -5.60 3.85 -17.50
N ASP A 93 -5.18 4.97 -18.07
CA ASP A 93 -3.79 5.20 -18.45
C ASP A 93 -2.88 5.23 -17.23
N LEU A 94 -3.33 5.85 -16.13
CA LEU A 94 -2.59 5.87 -14.87
C LEU A 94 -2.47 4.47 -14.26
N GLU A 95 -3.53 3.66 -14.32
CA GLU A 95 -3.51 2.28 -13.83
C GLU A 95 -2.56 1.40 -14.66
N ILE A 96 -2.59 1.54 -15.98
CA ILE A 96 -1.63 0.86 -16.88
C ILE A 96 -0.19 1.25 -16.53
N ALA A 97 0.07 2.56 -16.33
CA ALA A 97 1.37 3.04 -15.92
C ALA A 97 1.77 2.53 -14.53
N TYR A 98 0.85 2.57 -13.56
CA TYR A 98 1.05 2.07 -12.20
C TYR A 98 1.47 0.60 -12.20
N ASN A 99 0.76 -0.26 -12.93
CA ASN A 99 1.04 -1.68 -13.05
C ASN A 99 2.35 -1.95 -13.83
N LYS A 100 2.64 -1.16 -14.88
CA LYS A 100 3.88 -1.27 -15.66
C LYS A 100 5.12 -0.94 -14.86
N TYR A 101 5.07 0.12 -14.05
CA TYR A 101 6.22 0.56 -13.25
C TYR A 101 6.39 -0.27 -11.99
N ASP A 102 5.32 -0.80 -11.45
CA ASP A 102 5.27 -1.64 -10.23
C ASP A 102 6.22 -1.13 -9.13
N VAL A 103 5.92 0.10 -8.70
CA VAL A 103 6.79 0.87 -7.80
C VAL A 103 6.98 0.13 -6.47
N PHE A 104 5.90 -0.44 -5.93
CA PHE A 104 5.96 -1.09 -4.61
C PHE A 104 6.77 -2.38 -4.59
N GLN A 105 6.89 -3.09 -5.72
CA GLN A 105 7.76 -4.25 -5.84
C GLN A 105 9.25 -3.86 -5.82
N LYS A 106 9.60 -2.69 -6.34
CA LYS A 106 10.98 -2.21 -6.46
C LYS A 106 11.47 -1.45 -5.23
N LEU A 107 10.56 -0.76 -4.54
CA LEU A 107 10.87 0.04 -3.35
C LEU A 107 11.59 -0.72 -2.23
N PRO A 108 11.22 -1.98 -1.86
CA PRO A 108 11.90 -2.73 -0.81
C PRO A 108 13.39 -2.84 -1.05
N TYR A 109 13.80 -3.17 -2.29
CA TYR A 109 15.21 -3.32 -2.66
C TYR A 109 15.97 -1.99 -2.57
N ALA A 110 15.35 -0.91 -3.05
CA ALA A 110 15.95 0.41 -3.00
C ALA A 110 16.08 0.94 -1.56
N TYR A 111 15.06 0.78 -0.73
CA TYR A 111 15.13 1.12 0.69
C TYR A 111 16.15 0.29 1.43
N LEU A 112 16.20 -1.03 1.19
CA LEU A 112 17.17 -1.93 1.82
C LEU A 112 18.61 -1.52 1.47
N PHE A 113 18.87 -1.24 0.19
CA PHE A 113 20.17 -0.76 -0.26
C PHE A 113 20.54 0.56 0.44
N GLY A 114 19.67 1.56 0.41
CA GLY A 114 19.88 2.85 1.04
C GLY A 114 20.09 2.74 2.55
N ALA A 115 19.29 1.91 3.22
CA ALA A 115 19.38 1.66 4.65
C ALA A 115 20.70 1.01 5.05
N ILE A 116 21.12 -0.07 4.38
CA ILE A 116 22.36 -0.79 4.68
C ILE A 116 23.56 0.13 4.47
N MET A 117 23.61 0.80 3.32
CA MET A 117 24.73 1.71 3.03
C MET A 117 24.79 2.86 4.04
N MET A 118 23.66 3.49 4.32
CA MET A 118 23.60 4.58 5.32
C MET A 118 23.99 4.08 6.71
N LEU A 119 23.54 2.88 7.13
CA LEU A 119 23.89 2.28 8.41
C LEU A 119 25.40 2.04 8.53
N ILE A 120 26.01 1.41 7.51
CA ILE A 120 27.46 1.13 7.48
C ILE A 120 28.26 2.43 7.61
N PHE A 121 27.95 3.43 6.78
CA PHE A 121 28.68 4.69 6.81
C PHE A 121 28.46 5.46 8.12
N THR A 122 27.25 5.40 8.70
CA THR A 122 26.97 6.04 9.99
C THR A 122 27.73 5.35 11.12
N ILE A 123 27.81 4.02 11.14
CA ILE A 123 28.63 3.29 12.14
C ILE A 123 30.10 3.67 11.97
N ILE A 124 30.64 3.68 10.75
CA ILE A 124 32.03 4.10 10.52
C ILE A 124 32.25 5.55 10.98
N GLN A 125 31.29 6.45 10.79
CA GLN A 125 31.36 7.84 11.21
C GLN A 125 31.42 7.98 12.75
N ILE A 126 30.74 7.12 13.52
CA ILE A 126 30.81 7.09 14.98
C ILE A 126 32.27 6.87 15.43
N PHE A 127 33.00 5.98 14.75
CA PHE A 127 34.40 5.67 15.11
C PHE A 127 35.42 6.65 14.50
N LYS A 128 35.17 7.11 13.27
CA LYS A 128 36.08 7.95 12.49
C LYS A 128 35.33 9.15 11.88
N ASP A 129 35.31 10.26 12.62
CA ASP A 129 34.67 11.48 12.13
C ASP A 129 35.46 12.08 10.94
N ARG A 130 34.91 11.94 9.72
CA ARG A 130 35.45 12.45 8.48
C ARG A 130 34.41 13.23 7.68
N LYS A 131 34.78 14.41 7.17
CA LYS A 131 33.89 15.23 6.31
C LYS A 131 33.32 14.44 5.11
N ALA A 132 34.17 13.61 4.47
CA ALA A 132 33.75 12.80 3.33
C ALA A 132 32.61 11.81 3.68
N LEU A 133 32.70 11.14 4.85
CA LEU A 133 31.64 10.24 5.32
C LEU A 133 30.33 10.99 5.57
N ARG A 134 30.40 12.19 6.15
CA ARG A 134 29.22 13.04 6.39
C ARG A 134 28.51 13.41 5.08
N ILE A 135 29.28 13.70 4.02
CA ILE A 135 28.71 13.99 2.67
C ILE A 135 28.00 12.75 2.13
N VAL A 136 28.63 11.57 2.23
CA VAL A 136 28.05 10.30 1.75
C VAL A 136 26.76 9.96 2.52
N ILE A 137 26.78 10.08 3.85
CA ILE A 137 25.60 9.84 4.70
C ILE A 137 24.45 10.77 4.32
N ASN A 138 24.74 12.06 4.12
CA ASN A 138 23.72 13.02 3.67
C ASN A 138 23.19 12.69 2.26
N GLY A 139 24.05 12.19 1.37
CA GLY A 139 23.62 11.69 0.07
C GLY A 139 22.61 10.53 0.17
N PHE A 140 22.88 9.53 1.01
CA PHE A 140 21.94 8.44 1.27
C PHE A 140 20.68 8.90 2.00
N HIS A 141 20.80 9.88 2.89
CA HIS A 141 19.64 10.49 3.54
C HIS A 141 18.69 11.13 2.50
N ILE A 142 19.24 11.92 1.56
CA ILE A 142 18.46 12.52 0.47
C ILE A 142 17.87 11.43 -0.43
N PHE A 143 18.64 10.39 -0.75
CA PHE A 143 18.17 9.24 -1.54
C PHE A 143 16.97 8.57 -0.88
N ILE A 144 17.02 8.27 0.43
CA ILE A 144 15.91 7.71 1.20
C ILE A 144 14.70 8.68 1.20
N GLY A 145 14.93 9.98 1.33
CA GLY A 145 13.88 11.00 1.21
C GLY A 145 13.19 11.00 -0.16
N LEU A 146 13.92 10.79 -1.25
CA LEU A 146 13.37 10.66 -2.59
C LEU A 146 12.57 9.36 -2.75
N LEU A 147 13.03 8.26 -2.17
CA LEU A 147 12.25 7.00 -2.12
C LEU A 147 10.95 7.18 -1.33
N PHE A 148 10.98 7.94 -0.24
CA PHE A 148 9.77 8.26 0.52
C PHE A 148 8.79 9.13 -0.29
N ALA A 149 9.28 10.09 -1.05
CA ALA A 149 8.44 10.87 -1.96
C ALA A 149 7.81 9.97 -3.05
N LEU A 150 8.58 9.05 -3.62
CA LEU A 150 8.08 8.07 -4.60
C LEU A 150 7.04 7.12 -3.97
N HIS A 151 7.28 6.66 -2.73
CA HIS A 151 6.31 5.86 -1.97
C HIS A 151 5.00 6.61 -1.77
N THR A 152 5.07 7.89 -1.38
CA THR A 152 3.90 8.76 -1.20
C THR A 152 3.13 8.94 -2.51
N LEU A 153 3.83 9.20 -3.62
CA LEU A 153 3.22 9.31 -4.95
C LEU A 153 2.54 7.99 -5.37
N GLY A 154 3.14 6.85 -5.05
CA GLY A 154 2.53 5.54 -5.29
C GLY A 154 1.22 5.34 -4.54
N LEU A 155 1.14 5.74 -3.25
CA LEU A 155 -0.10 5.71 -2.46
C LEU A 155 -1.15 6.68 -3.01
N ILE A 156 -0.77 7.88 -3.40
CA ILE A 156 -1.67 8.87 -4.02
C ILE A 156 -2.23 8.35 -5.34
N ALA A 157 -1.38 7.78 -6.20
CA ALA A 157 -1.80 7.18 -7.46
C ALA A 157 -2.80 6.04 -7.23
N ARG A 158 -2.52 5.15 -6.27
CA ARG A 158 -3.44 4.07 -5.90
C ARG A 158 -4.78 4.61 -5.41
N TRP A 159 -4.77 5.64 -4.55
CA TRP A 159 -6.00 6.29 -4.10
C TRP A 159 -6.82 6.88 -5.26
N TYR A 160 -6.16 7.58 -6.16
CA TYR A 160 -6.84 8.19 -7.32
C TYR A 160 -7.45 7.13 -8.26
N ILE A 161 -6.72 6.04 -8.54
CA ILE A 161 -7.18 4.95 -9.40
C ILE A 161 -8.35 4.23 -8.75
N SER A 162 -8.20 3.78 -7.50
CA SER A 162 -9.22 2.99 -6.78
C SER A 162 -10.48 3.79 -6.42
N GLY A 163 -10.33 5.10 -6.20
CA GLY A 163 -11.40 5.98 -5.69
C GLY A 163 -11.69 5.81 -4.22
N HIS A 164 -10.91 5.00 -3.49
CA HIS A 164 -11.00 4.83 -2.04
C HIS A 164 -9.63 4.97 -1.36
N ALA A 165 -9.64 5.14 -0.04
CA ALA A 165 -8.41 5.34 0.73
C ALA A 165 -7.47 4.12 0.63
N PRO A 166 -6.14 4.33 0.45
CA PRO A 166 -5.18 3.25 0.21
C PRO A 166 -4.76 2.54 1.50
N TRP A 167 -5.72 2.13 2.32
CA TRP A 167 -5.61 1.31 3.55
C TRP A 167 -6.85 0.46 3.79
N SER A 168 -7.59 0.14 2.71
CA SER A 168 -8.87 -0.56 2.79
C SER A 168 -8.77 -2.08 2.73
N ASN A 169 -7.62 -2.61 2.33
CA ASN A 169 -7.35 -4.05 2.31
C ASN A 169 -6.01 -4.38 3.00
N ALA A 170 -5.68 -5.68 3.10
CA ALA A 170 -4.46 -6.13 3.78
C ALA A 170 -3.19 -5.62 3.11
N TYR A 171 -3.10 -5.68 1.78
CA TYR A 171 -1.96 -5.17 1.02
C TYR A 171 -1.77 -3.67 1.24
N GLU A 172 -2.83 -2.90 1.07
CA GLU A 172 -2.82 -1.45 1.27
C GLU A 172 -2.42 -1.06 2.70
N SER A 173 -2.94 -1.79 3.69
CA SER A 173 -2.58 -1.56 5.09
C SER A 173 -1.08 -1.76 5.33
N ILE A 174 -0.47 -2.79 4.74
CA ILE A 174 0.96 -3.07 4.91
C ILE A 174 1.82 -1.99 4.24
N ILE A 175 1.52 -1.59 3.01
CA ILE A 175 2.27 -0.52 2.35
C ILE A 175 2.08 0.81 3.07
N TYR A 176 0.91 1.07 3.66
CA TYR A 176 0.66 2.26 4.46
C TYR A 176 1.41 2.23 5.81
N ILE A 177 1.52 1.08 6.50
CA ILE A 177 2.37 0.92 7.69
C ILE A 177 3.83 1.21 7.34
N ALA A 178 4.32 0.70 6.23
CA ALA A 178 5.67 0.96 5.75
C ALA A 178 5.90 2.46 5.51
N TRP A 179 4.94 3.13 4.88
CA TRP A 179 4.95 4.58 4.69
C TRP A 179 4.98 5.33 6.01
N ALA A 180 4.11 4.97 6.97
CA ALA A 180 4.06 5.59 8.29
C ALA A 180 5.37 5.38 9.06
N THR A 181 5.97 4.18 9.00
CA THR A 181 7.28 3.88 9.61
C THR A 181 8.35 4.83 9.07
N MET A 182 8.42 5.02 7.76
CA MET A 182 9.39 5.92 7.15
C MET A 182 9.09 7.38 7.45
N PHE A 183 7.81 7.78 7.45
CA PHE A 183 7.37 9.12 7.83
C PHE A 183 7.87 9.50 9.22
N PHE A 184 7.59 8.66 10.23
CA PHE A 184 8.04 8.94 11.60
C PHE A 184 9.57 8.85 11.73
N GLY A 185 10.23 7.96 10.99
CA GLY A 185 11.68 7.90 10.93
C GLY A 185 12.32 9.20 10.44
N LEU A 186 11.74 9.80 9.39
CA LEU A 186 12.18 11.10 8.87
C LEU A 186 11.75 12.27 9.79
N ALA A 187 10.55 12.22 10.37
CA ALA A 187 10.05 13.27 11.27
C ALA A 187 10.89 13.41 12.54
N PHE A 188 11.44 12.29 13.05
CA PHE A 188 12.25 12.27 14.26
C PHE A 188 13.76 12.40 14.01
N ASP A 189 14.19 12.54 12.76
CA ASP A 189 15.58 12.57 12.32
C ASP A 189 16.33 13.88 12.65
N ARG A 190 15.83 14.73 13.49
CA ARG A 190 16.47 16.06 13.70
C ARG A 190 17.97 15.99 14.02
N LYS A 191 18.47 14.87 14.57
CA LYS A 191 19.89 14.70 14.94
C LYS A 191 20.46 13.31 14.63
N SER A 192 19.66 12.26 14.56
CA SER A 192 20.14 10.88 14.47
C SER A 192 20.01 10.25 13.07
N LYS A 193 21.12 10.14 12.39
CA LYS A 193 21.20 9.44 11.09
C LYS A 193 20.95 7.94 11.20
N LEU A 194 21.21 7.35 12.38
CA LEU A 194 20.86 5.96 12.69
C LEU A 194 19.35 5.72 12.65
N THR A 195 18.54 6.69 13.12
CA THR A 195 17.08 6.58 13.08
C THR A 195 16.55 6.43 11.65
N VAL A 196 17.04 7.24 10.71
CA VAL A 196 16.61 7.16 9.30
C VAL A 196 17.06 5.84 8.65
N ALA A 197 18.30 5.42 8.89
CA ALA A 197 18.80 4.16 8.36
C ALA A 197 18.01 2.96 8.91
N SER A 198 17.72 2.96 10.22
CA SER A 198 16.94 1.90 10.87
C SER A 198 15.49 1.87 10.40
N SER A 199 14.84 3.04 10.28
CA SER A 199 13.46 3.11 9.77
C SER A 199 13.36 2.68 8.30
N ALA A 200 14.32 3.07 7.45
CA ALA A 200 14.36 2.63 6.06
C ALA A 200 14.56 1.10 5.95
N PHE A 201 15.36 0.50 6.84
CA PHE A 201 15.52 -0.95 6.90
C PHE A 201 14.20 -1.66 7.23
N VAL A 202 13.49 -1.23 8.28
CA VAL A 202 12.20 -1.82 8.66
C VAL A 202 11.14 -1.55 7.59
N THR A 203 11.12 -0.37 7.00
CA THR A 203 10.25 -0.05 5.86
C THR A 203 10.46 -1.03 4.71
N ALA A 204 11.71 -1.34 4.37
CA ALA A 204 12.03 -2.35 3.35
C ALA A 204 11.49 -3.74 3.72
N MET A 205 11.65 -4.16 4.98
CA MET A 205 11.15 -5.45 5.46
C MET A 205 9.61 -5.54 5.42
N ILE A 206 8.92 -4.48 5.84
CA ILE A 206 7.45 -4.41 5.80
C ILE A 206 6.96 -4.46 4.34
N LEU A 207 7.58 -3.69 3.43
CA LEU A 207 7.24 -3.72 2.01
C LEU A 207 7.52 -5.09 1.38
N ALA A 208 8.62 -5.76 1.76
CA ALA A 208 8.91 -7.11 1.28
C ALA A 208 7.83 -8.12 1.73
N ALA A 209 7.29 -7.96 2.95
CA ALA A 209 6.19 -8.79 3.44
C ALA A 209 4.89 -8.61 2.63
N ALA A 210 4.66 -7.43 2.04
CA ALA A 210 3.49 -7.16 1.19
C ALA A 210 3.47 -8.02 -0.08
N TYR A 211 4.63 -8.52 -0.53
CA TYR A 211 4.75 -9.36 -1.74
C TYR A 211 4.82 -10.86 -1.45
N MET A 212 4.53 -11.29 -0.24
CA MET A 212 4.36 -12.72 0.05
C MET A 212 3.11 -13.27 -0.65
N ASN A 213 3.17 -14.51 -1.14
CA ASN A 213 2.15 -15.17 -1.98
C ASN A 213 0.71 -15.25 -1.40
N TRP A 214 0.50 -14.76 -0.21
CA TRP A 214 -0.79 -14.76 0.51
C TRP A 214 -1.51 -13.40 0.47
N ILE A 215 -0.92 -12.38 -0.12
CA ILE A 215 -1.46 -11.03 -0.18
C ILE A 215 -1.61 -10.62 -1.63
N ASP A 216 -2.83 -10.22 -2.00
CA ASP A 216 -3.16 -9.81 -3.34
C ASP A 216 -2.91 -8.29 -3.52
N PRO A 217 -2.02 -7.88 -4.44
CA PRO A 217 -1.72 -6.48 -4.72
C PRO A 217 -2.76 -5.80 -5.62
N GLU A 218 -3.73 -6.54 -6.19
CA GLU A 218 -4.72 -5.99 -7.11
C GLU A 218 -5.54 -4.84 -6.49
N ILE A 219 -5.95 -3.89 -7.33
CA ILE A 219 -6.86 -2.82 -6.96
C ILE A 219 -8.27 -3.37 -7.07
N ALA A 220 -8.86 -3.77 -5.94
CA ALA A 220 -10.20 -4.28 -5.87
C ALA A 220 -11.23 -3.20 -5.53
N ASN A 221 -12.49 -3.44 -5.92
CA ASN A 221 -13.59 -2.59 -5.49
C ASN A 221 -13.85 -2.72 -3.99
N LEU A 222 -14.12 -1.59 -3.33
CA LEU A 222 -14.44 -1.57 -1.92
C LEU A 222 -15.80 -2.26 -1.67
N GLN A 223 -15.83 -3.14 -0.66
CA GLN A 223 -17.10 -3.73 -0.20
C GLN A 223 -18.01 -2.61 0.35
N PRO A 224 -19.33 -2.61 0.03
CA PRO A 224 -20.24 -1.53 0.44
C PRO A 224 -20.22 -1.25 1.95
N VAL A 225 -20.10 -2.28 2.80
CA VAL A 225 -20.03 -2.15 4.26
C VAL A 225 -18.78 -1.39 4.74
N LEU A 226 -17.73 -1.36 3.93
CA LEU A 226 -16.48 -0.65 4.23
C LEU A 226 -16.49 0.80 3.74
N ASN A 227 -17.54 1.24 3.03
CA ASN A 227 -17.68 2.62 2.56
C ASN A 227 -18.30 3.50 3.66
N SER A 228 -17.54 3.76 4.71
CA SER A 228 -17.94 4.60 5.84
C SER A 228 -16.85 5.63 6.13
N TYR A 229 -17.27 6.87 6.39
CA TYR A 229 -16.38 7.98 6.77
C TYR A 229 -15.60 7.67 8.06
N TRP A 230 -16.28 7.17 9.08
CA TRP A 230 -15.66 6.84 10.36
C TRP A 230 -14.67 5.68 10.24
N LEU A 231 -15.00 4.68 9.41
CA LEU A 231 -14.09 3.57 9.15
C LEU A 231 -12.80 4.06 8.50
N MET A 232 -12.88 4.94 7.50
CA MET A 232 -11.69 5.49 6.83
C MET A 232 -10.76 6.19 7.82
N ILE A 233 -11.30 7.06 8.69
CA ILE A 233 -10.49 7.79 9.67
C ILE A 233 -9.93 6.84 10.73
N HIS A 234 -10.76 5.95 11.28
CA HIS A 234 -10.34 4.94 12.25
C HIS A 234 -9.16 4.13 11.74
N VAL A 235 -9.31 3.52 10.56
CA VAL A 235 -8.26 2.67 9.97
C VAL A 235 -7.00 3.48 9.66
N ALA A 236 -7.14 4.71 9.13
CA ALA A 236 -5.98 5.57 8.90
C ALA A 236 -5.15 5.79 10.19
N VAL A 237 -5.81 6.13 11.29
CA VAL A 237 -5.12 6.42 12.55
C VAL A 237 -4.54 5.16 13.19
N ILE A 238 -5.34 4.07 13.24
CA ILE A 238 -4.91 2.83 13.92
C ILE A 238 -3.78 2.14 13.15
N VAL A 239 -3.88 2.08 11.83
CA VAL A 239 -2.85 1.45 10.99
C VAL A 239 -1.57 2.29 10.97
N ALA A 240 -1.67 3.63 10.91
CA ALA A 240 -0.50 4.51 11.02
C ALA A 240 0.21 4.40 12.38
N SER A 241 -0.49 4.04 13.47
CA SER A 241 0.13 3.86 14.80
C SER A 241 1.15 2.74 14.85
N TYR A 242 1.03 1.75 13.96
CA TYR A 242 2.03 0.68 13.85
C TYR A 242 3.38 1.17 13.32
N GLY A 243 3.42 2.29 12.59
CA GLY A 243 4.67 2.92 12.13
C GLY A 243 5.61 3.29 13.27
N PRO A 244 5.19 4.14 14.23
CA PRO A 244 5.97 4.45 15.42
C PRO A 244 6.36 3.22 16.26
N PHE A 245 5.49 2.21 16.36
CA PHE A 245 5.84 0.97 17.08
C PHE A 245 6.91 0.16 16.35
N ALA A 246 6.83 0.03 15.03
CA ALA A 246 7.86 -0.60 14.22
C ALA A 246 9.20 0.14 14.32
N LEU A 247 9.15 1.48 14.31
CA LEU A 247 10.33 2.31 14.57
C LEU A 247 10.89 2.05 15.96
N GLY A 248 10.06 2.04 17.00
CA GLY A 248 10.48 1.76 18.38
C GLY A 248 11.15 0.40 18.53
N MET A 249 10.60 -0.63 17.89
CA MET A 249 11.19 -1.97 17.87
C MET A 249 12.62 -1.96 17.32
N ILE A 250 12.85 -1.36 16.16
CA ILE A 250 14.18 -1.36 15.54
C ILE A 250 15.17 -0.47 16.29
N LEU A 251 14.74 0.67 16.80
CA LEU A 251 15.60 1.54 17.61
C LEU A 251 16.03 0.86 18.92
N GLY A 252 15.11 0.13 19.56
CA GLY A 252 15.43 -0.70 20.71
C GLY A 252 16.48 -1.76 20.38
N PHE A 253 16.31 -2.47 19.27
CA PHE A 253 17.27 -3.46 18.80
C PHE A 253 18.65 -2.85 18.49
N VAL A 254 18.69 -1.72 17.78
CA VAL A 254 19.95 -1.00 17.47
C VAL A 254 20.61 -0.51 18.77
N SER A 255 19.85 0.00 19.73
CA SER A 255 20.39 0.42 21.04
C SER A 255 21.03 -0.75 21.79
N LEU A 256 20.40 -1.93 21.78
CA LEU A 256 20.98 -3.14 22.38
C LEU A 256 22.29 -3.55 21.69
N LEU A 257 22.35 -3.46 20.36
CA LEU A 257 23.60 -3.72 19.64
C LEU A 257 24.70 -2.72 20.02
N LEU A 258 24.39 -1.43 20.11
CA LEU A 258 25.35 -0.42 20.54
C LEU A 258 25.86 -0.67 21.96
N ILE A 259 24.98 -1.04 22.89
CA ILE A 259 25.35 -1.41 24.27
C ILE A 259 26.30 -2.61 24.24
N PHE A 260 26.01 -3.65 23.46
CA PHE A 260 26.83 -4.86 23.35
C PHE A 260 28.24 -4.56 22.81
N PHE A 261 28.39 -3.62 21.88
CA PHE A 261 29.67 -3.23 21.29
C PHE A 261 30.38 -2.08 22.06
N THR A 262 29.79 -1.60 23.16
CA THR A 262 30.41 -0.55 23.99
C THR A 262 31.59 -1.12 24.77
N ASN A 263 32.70 -0.38 24.76
CA ASN A 263 33.90 -0.66 25.54
C ASN A 263 34.52 0.65 26.07
N ASP A 264 35.50 0.57 26.97
CA ASP A 264 36.09 1.76 27.61
C ASP A 264 36.64 2.80 26.60
N LYS A 265 37.07 2.37 25.41
CA LYS A 265 37.65 3.27 24.39
C LYS A 265 36.61 4.04 23.60
N ASN A 266 35.40 3.52 23.49
CA ASN A 266 34.31 4.12 22.67
C ASN A 266 33.10 4.56 23.50
N LYS A 267 33.11 4.35 24.80
CA LYS A 267 32.00 4.53 25.72
C LYS A 267 31.32 5.89 25.56
N GLU A 268 32.05 6.98 25.61
CA GLU A 268 31.49 8.34 25.52
C GLU A 268 30.66 8.56 24.23
N LYS A 269 31.17 8.11 23.07
CA LYS A 269 30.47 8.24 21.78
C LYS A 269 29.27 7.32 21.69
N MET A 270 29.39 6.10 22.20
CA MET A 270 28.29 5.13 22.20
C MET A 270 27.16 5.57 23.13
N ASP A 271 27.47 6.03 24.32
CA ASP A 271 26.48 6.52 25.29
C ASP A 271 25.64 7.68 24.72
N LEU A 272 26.28 8.63 24.02
CA LEU A 272 25.55 9.71 23.36
C LEU A 272 24.55 9.19 22.31
N ASN A 273 24.96 8.24 21.46
CA ASN A 273 24.07 7.67 20.46
C ASN A 273 22.96 6.83 21.11
N ILE A 274 23.27 6.05 22.14
CA ILE A 274 22.29 5.24 22.88
C ILE A 274 21.23 6.16 23.54
N GLN A 275 21.66 7.24 24.19
CA GLN A 275 20.74 8.21 24.79
C GLN A 275 19.83 8.84 23.73
N GLU A 276 20.39 9.27 22.60
CA GLU A 276 19.61 9.84 21.50
C GLU A 276 18.56 8.85 20.96
N LEU A 277 18.96 7.61 20.68
CA LEU A 277 18.03 6.56 20.23
C LEU A 277 16.98 6.24 21.29
N THR A 278 17.33 6.25 22.57
CA THR A 278 16.38 6.01 23.67
C THR A 278 15.31 7.09 23.73
N TYR A 279 15.67 8.38 23.61
CA TYR A 279 14.69 9.47 23.57
C TYR A 279 13.77 9.38 22.35
N ILE A 280 14.32 9.07 21.19
CA ILE A 280 13.52 8.91 19.97
C ILE A 280 12.58 7.71 20.12
N ASN A 281 13.05 6.61 20.68
CA ASN A 281 12.26 5.41 20.93
C ASN A 281 11.08 5.70 21.87
N GLU A 282 11.35 6.37 23.01
CA GLU A 282 10.30 6.76 23.95
C GLU A 282 9.25 7.67 23.31
N MET A 283 9.68 8.65 22.52
CA MET A 283 8.77 9.53 21.78
C MET A 283 7.96 8.76 20.74
N ALA A 284 8.57 7.84 19.99
CA ALA A 284 7.90 7.01 19.02
C ALA A 284 6.83 6.12 19.66
N LEU A 285 7.18 5.42 20.75
CA LEU A 285 6.23 4.56 21.47
C LEU A 285 5.08 5.38 22.08
N THR A 286 5.37 6.57 22.62
CA THR A 286 4.32 7.45 23.17
C THR A 286 3.35 7.92 22.11
N ILE A 287 3.85 8.37 20.94
CA ILE A 287 3.00 8.80 19.84
C ILE A 287 2.20 7.61 19.28
N GLY A 288 2.84 6.45 19.11
CA GLY A 288 2.16 5.23 18.69
C GLY A 288 1.02 4.84 19.64
N LEU A 289 1.25 4.90 20.95
CA LEU A 289 0.25 4.61 21.98
C LEU A 289 -0.93 5.59 21.92
N VAL A 290 -0.65 6.88 21.82
CA VAL A 290 -1.70 7.92 21.70
C VAL A 290 -2.52 7.70 20.44
N MET A 291 -1.87 7.47 19.28
CA MET A 291 -2.56 7.20 18.02
C MET A 291 -3.40 5.92 18.09
N LEU A 292 -2.86 4.83 18.64
CA LEU A 292 -3.58 3.57 18.78
C LEU A 292 -4.82 3.75 19.67
N THR A 293 -4.68 4.48 20.78
CA THR A 293 -5.78 4.77 21.71
C THR A 293 -6.87 5.60 21.03
N ILE A 294 -6.51 6.70 20.39
CA ILE A 294 -7.46 7.54 19.63
C ILE A 294 -8.13 6.72 18.52
N GLY A 295 -7.33 5.96 17.76
CA GLY A 295 -7.84 5.10 16.70
C GLY A 295 -8.85 4.08 17.22
N ASN A 296 -8.61 3.49 18.39
CA ASN A 296 -9.54 2.53 19.01
C ASN A 296 -10.88 3.18 19.38
N PHE A 297 -10.88 4.39 19.93
CA PHE A 297 -12.12 5.15 20.20
C PHE A 297 -12.88 5.51 18.92
N LEU A 298 -12.17 5.92 17.86
CA LEU A 298 -12.79 6.19 16.55
C LEU A 298 -13.42 4.91 15.95
N GLY A 299 -12.81 3.74 16.20
CA GLY A 299 -13.37 2.45 15.83
C GLY A 299 -14.67 2.13 16.56
N GLY A 300 -14.74 2.47 17.85
CA GLY A 300 -15.99 2.39 18.63
C GLY A 300 -17.10 3.26 18.04
N GLN A 301 -16.80 4.48 17.59
CA GLN A 301 -17.77 5.35 16.94
C GLN A 301 -18.30 4.73 15.63
N TRP A 302 -17.42 4.18 14.80
CA TRP A 302 -17.83 3.44 13.62
C TRP A 302 -18.69 2.22 13.94
N ALA A 303 -18.30 1.45 14.96
CA ALA A 303 -19.04 0.25 15.39
C ALA A 303 -20.45 0.62 15.89
N ASN A 304 -20.60 1.74 16.59
CA ASN A 304 -21.91 2.25 17.03
C ASN A 304 -22.80 2.63 15.85
N GLU A 305 -22.25 3.31 14.85
CA GLU A 305 -23.01 3.71 13.65
C GLU A 305 -23.43 2.49 12.81
N SER A 306 -22.53 1.51 12.67
CA SER A 306 -22.74 0.33 11.81
C SER A 306 -23.54 -0.78 12.47
N TRP A 307 -23.40 -0.97 13.78
CA TRP A 307 -23.97 -2.12 14.53
C TRP A 307 -24.71 -1.73 15.82
N GLY A 308 -24.82 -0.42 16.13
CA GLY A 308 -25.52 0.07 17.31
C GLY A 308 -24.82 -0.20 18.64
N ARG A 309 -23.51 -0.48 18.64
CA ARG A 309 -22.72 -0.75 19.84
C ARG A 309 -21.32 -0.19 19.71
N TYR A 310 -20.78 0.40 20.78
CA TYR A 310 -19.43 0.97 20.80
C TYR A 310 -18.33 -0.08 20.96
N TRP A 311 -18.67 -1.22 21.58
CA TRP A 311 -17.71 -2.26 21.93
C TRP A 311 -18.38 -3.64 21.93
N GLY A 312 -17.74 -4.63 21.36
CA GLY A 312 -18.29 -5.98 21.25
C GLY A 312 -17.37 -7.12 21.69
N TRP A 313 -16.19 -6.80 22.19
CA TRP A 313 -15.18 -7.79 22.58
C TRP A 313 -14.75 -8.72 21.42
N ASP A 314 -14.82 -8.21 20.20
CA ASP A 314 -14.30 -8.98 19.09
C ASP A 314 -12.76 -9.10 19.18
N PRO A 315 -12.13 -10.05 18.44
CA PRO A 315 -10.68 -10.23 18.50
C PRO A 315 -9.87 -8.99 18.17
N LYS A 316 -10.32 -8.13 17.24
CA LYS A 316 -9.59 -6.93 16.85
C LYS A 316 -9.64 -5.86 17.95
N GLU A 317 -10.82 -5.62 18.52
CA GLU A 317 -11.01 -4.71 19.67
C GLU A 317 -10.18 -5.16 20.85
N THR A 318 -10.25 -6.45 21.19
CA THR A 318 -9.54 -7.04 22.34
C THR A 318 -8.02 -6.94 22.17
N TRP A 319 -7.47 -7.27 20.99
CA TRP A 319 -6.04 -7.16 20.74
C TRP A 319 -5.55 -5.71 20.69
N ALA A 320 -6.38 -4.78 20.20
CA ALA A 320 -6.04 -3.35 20.28
C ALA A 320 -5.93 -2.88 21.73
N LEU A 321 -6.88 -3.26 22.60
CA LEU A 321 -6.84 -2.96 24.03
C LEU A 321 -5.62 -3.58 24.72
N ILE A 322 -5.33 -4.87 24.46
CA ILE A 322 -4.14 -5.55 25.01
C ILE A 322 -2.88 -4.81 24.58
N SER A 323 -2.77 -4.39 23.32
CA SER A 323 -1.62 -3.64 22.81
C SER A 323 -1.47 -2.29 23.52
N ILE A 324 -2.56 -1.56 23.72
CA ILE A 324 -2.56 -0.31 24.49
C ILE A 324 -2.01 -0.54 25.91
N MET A 325 -2.52 -1.55 26.61
CA MET A 325 -2.08 -1.86 27.99
C MET A 325 -0.60 -2.24 28.06
N VAL A 326 -0.13 -3.07 27.12
CA VAL A 326 1.27 -3.51 27.07
C VAL A 326 2.19 -2.32 26.81
N TYR A 327 1.89 -1.48 25.81
CA TYR A 327 2.75 -0.31 25.53
C TYR A 327 2.66 0.75 26.62
N ALA A 328 1.50 0.94 27.25
CA ALA A 328 1.39 1.78 28.43
C ALA A 328 2.29 1.28 29.56
N PHE A 329 2.27 -0.03 29.84
CA PHE A 329 3.16 -0.64 30.83
C PHE A 329 4.65 -0.41 30.49
N VAL A 330 5.05 -0.67 29.23
CA VAL A 330 6.44 -0.48 28.77
C VAL A 330 6.92 0.96 28.98
N ILE A 331 6.08 1.95 28.65
CA ILE A 331 6.44 3.37 28.83
C ILE A 331 6.57 3.75 30.32
N HIS A 332 5.75 3.14 31.20
CA HIS A 332 5.78 3.43 32.66
C HIS A 332 6.77 2.55 33.45
N ALA A 333 7.35 1.52 32.83
CA ALA A 333 8.33 0.64 33.48
C ALA A 333 9.75 1.23 33.59
N ARG A 334 9.93 2.51 33.27
CA ARG A 334 11.18 3.24 33.26
C ARG A 334 11.57 3.72 34.66
#